data_505cba372a16ce2386319fd7b7dadfdd
#
_entry.id   505cba372a16ce2386319fd7b7dadfdd
#
_cell.length_a   1.000
_cell.length_b   1.000
_cell.length_c   1.000
_cell.angle_alpha   90.00
_cell.angle_beta   90.00
_cell.angle_gamma   90.00
#
_symmetry.space_group_name_H-M   'P 1'
#
loop_
_entity.id
_entity.type
_entity.pdbx_description
1 polymer ?
#
loop_
_entity_poly.entity_id
_entity_poly.type
_entity_poly.pdbx_seq_one_letter_code
_entity_poly.pdbx_strand_id
1 'polypeptide(L)'
;MVSAAFRPRAEMNDPTIMWIPKHFILSNITDAWKAMDFGNTLVNTLVLNIGCSILQVLTCALTGYGFARFKFKGKSILFFIVILMILVPSQIILIPQYMFFRYFNPFGIYHAITGNYINFINSGVTMYFPALTANGIRAGLFIFLFRQSFRGLPKELEDAAYLDGCSPFRTFVQVMVPNAGAT
;
A
#
# COMPACT_ATOMS: atom_id res chain seq x y z
N MET A 1 -5.84 7.45 -29.86
CA MET A 1 -4.72 6.73 -29.21
C MET A 1 -4.62 5.27 -29.68
N VAL A 2 -5.64 4.43 -29.58
CA VAL A 2 -5.56 3.02 -30.02
C VAL A 2 -5.16 2.90 -31.49
N SER A 3 -5.79 3.66 -32.40
CA SER A 3 -5.43 3.67 -33.82
C SER A 3 -3.96 4.05 -34.09
N ALA A 4 -3.40 4.97 -33.29
CA ALA A 4 -2.01 5.43 -33.46
C ALA A 4 -0.98 4.33 -33.08
N ALA A 5 -1.31 3.41 -32.19
CA ALA A 5 -0.42 2.32 -31.81
C ALA A 5 -0.11 1.34 -32.96
N PHE A 6 -1.00 1.27 -33.93
CA PHE A 6 -0.88 0.38 -35.09
C PHE A 6 -0.47 1.11 -36.37
N ARG A 7 -0.13 2.39 -36.30
CA ARG A 7 0.27 3.19 -37.47
C ARG A 7 1.79 3.20 -37.67
N PRO A 8 2.27 3.11 -38.90
CA PRO A 8 3.65 3.45 -39.22
C PRO A 8 3.97 4.90 -38.86
N ARG A 9 5.21 5.19 -38.47
CA ARG A 9 5.65 6.56 -38.16
C ARG A 9 5.41 7.53 -39.33
N ALA A 10 5.49 7.06 -40.56
CA ALA A 10 5.24 7.87 -41.75
C ALA A 10 3.76 8.35 -41.86
N GLU A 11 2.84 7.60 -41.34
CA GLU A 11 1.39 7.94 -41.34
C GLU A 11 0.94 8.77 -40.14
N MET A 12 1.82 8.98 -39.13
CA MET A 12 1.44 9.69 -37.90
C MET A 12 1.09 11.17 -38.15
N ASN A 13 1.74 11.79 -39.14
CA ASN A 13 1.56 13.23 -39.46
C ASN A 13 0.65 13.45 -40.67
N ASP A 14 0.02 12.42 -41.22
CA ASP A 14 -0.90 12.51 -42.34
C ASP A 14 -2.30 12.90 -41.86
N PRO A 15 -2.77 14.15 -42.17
CA PRO A 15 -4.07 14.63 -41.73
C PRO A 15 -5.26 13.90 -42.36
N THR A 16 -5.01 13.15 -43.46
CA THR A 16 -6.07 12.42 -44.17
C THR A 16 -6.46 11.10 -43.45
N ILE A 17 -5.60 10.61 -42.54
CA ILE A 17 -5.82 9.37 -41.83
C ILE A 17 -6.25 9.68 -40.38
N MET A 18 -7.56 9.86 -40.18
CA MET A 18 -8.07 10.19 -38.82
C MET A 18 -8.32 8.95 -37.94
N TRP A 19 -9.00 7.93 -38.44
CA TRP A 19 -9.55 6.85 -37.60
C TRP A 19 -8.92 5.49 -37.86
N ILE A 20 -8.74 5.08 -39.12
CA ILE A 20 -8.29 3.74 -39.50
C ILE A 20 -6.92 3.86 -40.18
N PRO A 21 -5.86 3.17 -39.72
CA PRO A 21 -4.58 3.14 -40.41
C PRO A 21 -4.68 2.46 -41.76
N LYS A 22 -3.97 2.96 -42.77
CA LYS A 22 -3.88 2.31 -44.08
C LYS A 22 -3.04 1.04 -44.01
N HIS A 23 -2.00 1.06 -43.16
CA HIS A 23 -1.14 -0.10 -42.91
C HIS A 23 -1.11 -0.41 -41.43
N PHE A 24 -1.44 -1.66 -41.05
CA PHE A 24 -1.33 -2.14 -39.68
C PHE A 24 0.04 -2.70 -39.41
N ILE A 25 0.75 -2.14 -38.43
CA ILE A 25 2.04 -2.63 -37.98
C ILE A 25 1.97 -2.95 -36.47
N LEU A 26 2.66 -4.01 -36.08
CA LEU A 26 2.85 -4.39 -34.66
C LEU A 26 4.21 -3.97 -34.12
N SER A 27 5.09 -3.42 -34.96
CA SER A 27 6.45 -3.04 -34.57
C SER A 27 6.44 -2.00 -33.44
N ASN A 28 5.51 -1.07 -33.43
CA ASN A 28 5.41 -0.08 -32.34
C ASN A 28 5.19 -0.74 -30.96
N ILE A 29 4.43 -1.82 -30.92
CA ILE A 29 4.17 -2.57 -29.68
C ILE A 29 5.42 -3.34 -29.27
N THR A 30 6.10 -4.01 -30.22
CA THR A 30 7.33 -4.75 -29.92
C THR A 30 8.48 -3.83 -29.55
N ASP A 31 8.57 -2.65 -30.18
CA ASP A 31 9.58 -1.63 -29.85
C ASP A 31 9.32 -1.04 -28.47
N ALA A 32 8.06 -0.72 -28.15
CA ALA A 32 7.67 -0.26 -26.82
C ALA A 32 7.94 -1.33 -25.76
N TRP A 33 7.62 -2.59 -26.03
CA TRP A 33 7.89 -3.72 -25.13
C TRP A 33 9.37 -3.83 -24.79
N LYS A 34 10.23 -3.75 -25.81
CA LYS A 34 11.69 -3.79 -25.64
C LYS A 34 12.22 -2.54 -24.93
N ALA A 35 11.77 -1.34 -25.36
CA ALA A 35 12.23 -0.08 -24.81
C ALA A 35 11.89 0.09 -23.31
N MET A 36 10.74 -0.45 -22.87
CA MET A 36 10.32 -0.42 -21.46
C MET A 36 10.90 -1.56 -20.63
N ASP A 37 11.64 -2.49 -21.24
CA ASP A 37 12.02 -3.76 -20.58
C ASP A 37 10.83 -4.37 -19.84
N PHE A 38 9.71 -4.53 -20.56
CA PHE A 38 8.39 -4.78 -19.98
C PHE A 38 8.37 -6.00 -19.04
N GLY A 39 9.11 -7.06 -19.37
CA GLY A 39 9.18 -8.26 -18.54
C GLY A 39 9.69 -7.97 -17.13
N ASN A 40 10.86 -7.34 -17.02
CA ASN A 40 11.44 -6.98 -15.72
C ASN A 40 10.63 -5.92 -14.99
N THR A 41 10.11 -4.92 -15.72
CA THR A 41 9.26 -3.87 -15.16
C THR A 41 7.97 -4.45 -14.59
N LEU A 42 7.33 -5.40 -15.28
CA LEU A 42 6.12 -6.07 -14.83
C LEU A 42 6.37 -6.87 -13.55
N VAL A 43 7.43 -7.68 -13.53
CA VAL A 43 7.80 -8.47 -12.34
C VAL A 43 8.08 -7.57 -11.15
N ASN A 44 8.88 -6.54 -11.31
CA ASN A 44 9.18 -5.58 -10.25
C ASN A 44 7.91 -4.89 -9.73
N THR A 45 7.03 -4.46 -10.64
CA THR A 45 5.77 -3.82 -10.27
C THR A 45 4.87 -4.77 -9.48
N LEU A 46 4.74 -6.03 -9.92
CA LEU A 46 3.94 -7.03 -9.23
C LEU A 46 4.51 -7.35 -7.85
N VAL A 47 5.80 -7.59 -7.74
CA VAL A 47 6.46 -7.90 -6.46
C VAL A 47 6.30 -6.75 -5.48
N LEU A 48 6.55 -5.52 -5.89
CA LEU A 48 6.41 -4.35 -5.04
C LEU A 48 4.95 -4.14 -4.61
N ASN A 49 4.01 -4.14 -5.55
CA ASN A 49 2.61 -3.85 -5.21
C ASN A 49 1.95 -4.97 -4.41
N ILE A 50 2.15 -6.24 -4.78
CA ILE A 50 1.58 -7.37 -4.04
C ILE A 50 2.19 -7.43 -2.65
N GLY A 51 3.51 -7.31 -2.53
CA GLY A 51 4.20 -7.30 -1.24
C GLY A 51 3.73 -6.18 -0.32
N CYS A 52 3.65 -4.95 -0.83
CA CYS A 52 3.14 -3.80 -0.07
C CYS A 52 1.67 -3.98 0.32
N SER A 53 0.83 -4.50 -0.58
CA SER A 53 -0.60 -4.70 -0.31
C SER A 53 -0.81 -5.74 0.79
N ILE A 54 -0.11 -6.86 0.74
CA ILE A 54 -0.18 -7.90 1.78
C ILE A 54 0.25 -7.32 3.13
N LEU A 55 1.40 -6.65 3.19
CA LEU A 55 1.89 -6.04 4.43
C LEU A 55 0.90 -5.01 4.97
N GLN A 56 0.37 -4.15 4.12
CA GLN A 56 -0.58 -3.12 4.53
C GLN A 56 -1.89 -3.70 5.05
N VAL A 57 -2.42 -4.74 4.40
CA VAL A 57 -3.63 -5.43 4.86
C VAL A 57 -3.39 -6.05 6.23
N LEU A 58 -2.27 -6.78 6.41
CA LEU A 58 -1.93 -7.42 7.67
C LEU A 58 -1.75 -6.40 8.81
N THR A 59 -1.00 -5.34 8.59
CA THR A 59 -0.73 -4.32 9.61
C THR A 59 -1.96 -3.49 9.95
N CYS A 60 -2.77 -3.12 8.96
CA CYS A 60 -4.02 -2.41 9.18
C CYS A 60 -5.08 -3.28 9.86
N ALA A 61 -5.17 -4.58 9.51
CA ALA A 61 -6.07 -5.52 10.16
C ALA A 61 -5.67 -5.74 11.62
N LEU A 62 -4.38 -5.96 11.89
CA LEU A 62 -3.87 -6.13 13.26
C LEU A 62 -4.13 -4.87 14.11
N THR A 63 -3.86 -3.69 13.57
CA THR A 63 -4.12 -2.40 14.22
C THR A 63 -5.62 -2.20 14.45
N GLY A 64 -6.45 -2.49 13.46
CA GLY A 64 -7.92 -2.42 13.55
C GLY A 64 -8.47 -3.37 14.63
N TYR A 65 -7.97 -4.59 14.70
CA TYR A 65 -8.31 -5.55 15.75
C TYR A 65 -7.92 -5.03 17.14
N GLY A 66 -6.70 -4.49 17.30
CA GLY A 66 -6.27 -3.87 18.54
C GLY A 66 -7.20 -2.73 18.98
N PHE A 67 -7.60 -1.87 18.06
CA PHE A 67 -8.59 -0.82 18.33
C PHE A 67 -10.02 -1.34 18.52
N ALA A 68 -10.37 -2.52 18.04
CA ALA A 68 -11.70 -3.09 18.29
C ALA A 68 -11.79 -3.71 19.70
N ARG A 69 -10.84 -4.56 20.05
CA ARG A 69 -10.95 -5.52 21.16
C ARG A 69 -10.16 -5.13 22.39
N PHE A 70 -8.96 -4.57 22.26
CA PHE A 70 -8.14 -4.28 23.43
C PHE A 70 -8.56 -3.00 24.15
N LYS A 71 -8.42 -3.03 25.48
CA LYS A 71 -8.61 -1.87 26.35
C LYS A 71 -7.25 -1.35 26.79
N PHE A 72 -6.90 -0.12 26.42
CA PHE A 72 -5.66 0.53 26.83
C PHE A 72 -5.85 2.03 27.00
N LYS A 73 -4.99 2.65 27.82
CA LYS A 73 -5.01 4.09 28.07
C LYS A 73 -4.66 4.85 26.79
N GLY A 74 -5.39 5.92 26.48
CA GLY A 74 -5.14 6.73 25.27
C GLY A 74 -5.75 6.18 23.97
N LYS A 75 -6.49 5.06 24.00
CA LYS A 75 -7.15 4.46 22.82
C LYS A 75 -7.95 5.47 22.00
N SER A 76 -8.75 6.32 22.66
CA SER A 76 -9.60 7.30 21.98
C SER A 76 -8.77 8.36 21.27
N ILE A 77 -7.68 8.82 21.87
CA ILE A 77 -6.77 9.82 21.28
C ILE A 77 -6.06 9.22 20.06
N LEU A 78 -5.51 8.02 20.19
CA LEU A 78 -4.86 7.35 19.08
C LEU A 78 -5.83 7.05 17.92
N PHE A 79 -7.06 6.65 18.25
CA PHE A 79 -8.07 6.43 17.22
C PHE A 79 -8.50 7.74 16.55
N PHE A 80 -8.56 8.84 17.29
CA PHE A 80 -8.80 10.17 16.71
C PHE A 80 -7.70 10.54 15.70
N ILE A 81 -6.43 10.23 16.00
CA ILE A 81 -5.33 10.42 15.04
C ILE A 81 -5.56 9.58 13.77
N VAL A 82 -6.02 8.33 13.90
CA VAL A 82 -6.39 7.50 12.73
C VAL A 82 -7.48 8.16 11.88
N ILE A 83 -8.48 8.77 12.51
CA ILE A 83 -9.53 9.53 11.79
C ILE A 83 -8.93 10.75 11.07
N LEU A 84 -8.01 11.47 11.73
CA LEU A 84 -7.30 12.59 11.08
C LEU A 84 -6.52 12.15 9.84
N MET A 85 -5.90 10.97 9.84
CA MET A 85 -5.22 10.42 8.66
C MET A 85 -6.15 10.24 7.46
N ILE A 86 -7.45 10.06 7.66
CA ILE A 86 -8.43 9.97 6.57
C ILE A 86 -8.71 11.35 5.96
N LEU A 87 -8.68 12.39 6.78
CA LEU A 87 -9.00 13.75 6.37
C LEU A 87 -7.83 14.47 5.70
N VAL A 88 -6.59 14.07 6.01
CA VAL A 88 -5.40 14.70 5.45
C VAL A 88 -5.18 14.24 4.00
N PRO A 89 -5.19 15.17 3.02
CA PRO A 89 -4.90 14.84 1.63
C PRO A 89 -3.48 14.28 1.48
N SER A 90 -3.35 13.16 0.77
CA SER A 90 -2.05 12.51 0.53
C SER A 90 -1.01 13.42 -0.16
N GLN A 91 -1.49 14.41 -0.93
CA GLN A 91 -0.63 15.39 -1.62
C GLN A 91 0.20 16.25 -0.65
N ILE A 92 -0.35 16.57 0.52
CA ILE A 92 0.35 17.37 1.55
C ILE A 92 1.51 16.56 2.16
N ILE A 93 1.35 15.25 2.27
CA ILE A 93 2.34 14.35 2.89
C ILE A 93 3.49 14.02 1.94
N LEU A 94 3.32 14.20 0.63
CA LEU A 94 4.30 13.79 -0.38
C LEU A 94 5.68 14.40 -0.17
N ILE A 95 5.76 15.71 0.04
CA ILE A 95 7.03 16.42 0.23
C ILE A 95 7.71 16.02 1.55
N PRO A 96 7.04 16.06 2.72
CA PRO A 96 7.61 15.54 3.96
C PRO A 96 8.07 14.08 3.87
N GLN A 97 7.32 13.21 3.20
CA GLN A 97 7.67 11.81 3.02
C GLN A 97 8.93 11.66 2.14
N TYR A 98 9.03 12.42 1.05
CA TYR A 98 10.24 12.46 0.23
C TYR A 98 11.46 12.89 1.05
N MET A 99 11.35 13.97 1.82
CA MET A 99 12.43 14.45 2.68
C MET A 99 12.83 13.43 3.74
N PHE A 100 11.84 12.75 4.35
CA PHE A 100 12.08 11.69 5.33
C PHE A 100 12.92 10.55 4.75
N PHE A 101 12.60 10.07 3.54
CA PHE A 101 13.37 8.98 2.91
C PHE A 101 14.68 9.46 2.26
N ARG A 102 14.76 10.72 1.87
CA ARG A 102 16.00 11.30 1.31
C ARG A 102 17.06 11.51 2.35
N TYR A 103 16.66 11.99 3.54
CA TYR A 103 17.53 12.36 4.64
C TYR A 103 17.21 11.54 5.89
N PHE A 104 17.10 10.23 5.72
CA PHE A 104 16.74 9.36 6.82
C PHE A 104 17.82 9.35 7.88
N ASN A 105 17.43 9.73 9.09
CA ASN A 105 18.32 9.83 10.25
C ASN A 105 17.57 9.37 11.50
N PRO A 106 17.60 8.07 11.83
CA PRO A 106 16.86 7.57 12.98
C PRO A 106 17.38 8.18 14.27
N PHE A 107 16.50 8.93 14.94
CA PHE A 107 16.75 9.61 16.21
C PHE A 107 17.94 10.59 16.20
N GLY A 108 18.43 11.03 15.06
CA GLY A 108 19.62 11.88 14.96
C GLY A 108 20.96 11.16 15.12
N ILE A 109 20.94 9.88 15.49
CA ILE A 109 22.12 9.11 15.88
C ILE A 109 23.03 8.85 14.66
N TYR A 110 22.46 8.46 13.53
CA TYR A 110 23.28 8.12 12.36
C TYR A 110 24.09 9.30 11.86
N HIS A 111 23.50 10.48 11.75
CA HIS A 111 24.19 11.69 11.35
C HIS A 111 25.23 12.14 12.39
N ALA A 112 24.95 11.98 13.68
CA ALA A 112 25.89 12.33 14.74
C ALA A 112 27.18 11.48 14.72
N ILE A 113 27.07 10.21 14.27
CA ILE A 113 28.22 9.28 14.20
C ILE A 113 28.97 9.40 12.87
N THR A 114 28.25 9.51 11.74
CA THR A 114 28.83 9.38 10.40
C THR A 114 28.96 10.70 9.64
N GLY A 115 28.29 11.76 10.11
CA GLY A 115 28.17 13.03 9.38
C GLY A 115 27.26 12.96 8.13
N ASN A 116 26.68 11.80 7.83
CA ASN A 116 25.90 11.54 6.62
C ASN A 116 24.45 11.18 6.91
N TYR A 117 23.59 11.21 5.87
CA TYR A 117 22.21 10.73 5.90
C TYR A 117 22.07 9.46 5.08
N ILE A 118 21.16 8.57 5.48
CA ILE A 118 20.80 7.41 4.68
C ILE A 118 19.79 7.84 3.61
N ASN A 119 20.06 7.49 2.36
CA ASN A 119 19.15 7.78 1.24
C ASN A 119 18.44 6.51 0.80
N PHE A 120 17.12 6.43 1.01
CA PHE A 120 16.28 5.33 0.57
C PHE A 120 15.51 5.61 -0.73
N ILE A 121 15.74 6.75 -1.37
CA ILE A 121 15.12 7.05 -2.67
C ILE A 121 15.54 5.99 -3.70
N ASN A 122 14.61 5.57 -4.55
CA ASN A 122 14.75 4.49 -5.52
C ASN A 122 14.99 3.08 -4.90
N SER A 123 14.64 2.89 -3.64
CA SER A 123 14.62 1.57 -3.01
C SER A 123 13.21 1.13 -2.65
N GLY A 124 12.96 -0.18 -2.54
CA GLY A 124 11.68 -0.72 -2.10
C GLY A 124 11.29 -0.28 -0.68
N VAL A 125 12.25 0.19 0.13
CA VAL A 125 12.01 0.66 1.50
C VAL A 125 10.98 1.79 1.54
N THR A 126 10.98 2.68 0.55
CA THR A 126 10.03 3.80 0.48
C THR A 126 8.57 3.36 0.40
N MET A 127 8.30 2.14 -0.10
CA MET A 127 6.97 1.55 -0.22
C MET A 127 6.68 0.56 0.90
N TYR A 128 7.64 -0.32 1.24
CA TYR A 128 7.44 -1.35 2.26
C TYR A 128 7.38 -0.79 3.68
N PHE A 129 8.18 0.23 4.00
CA PHE A 129 8.22 0.79 5.35
C PHE A 129 6.87 1.42 5.77
N PRO A 130 6.22 2.29 4.96
CA PRO A 130 4.89 2.79 5.30
C PRO A 130 3.84 1.68 5.40
N ALA A 131 3.90 0.66 4.52
CA ALA A 131 2.99 -0.47 4.57
C ALA A 131 3.16 -1.29 5.87
N LEU A 132 4.40 -1.53 6.29
CA LEU A 132 4.71 -2.27 7.52
C LEU A 132 4.30 -1.51 8.79
N THR A 133 4.34 -0.19 8.77
CA THR A 133 3.99 0.65 9.93
C THR A 133 2.52 1.09 9.96
N ALA A 134 1.67 0.48 9.13
CA ALA A 134 0.26 0.87 8.97
C ALA A 134 0.09 2.37 8.63
N ASN A 135 1.05 2.94 7.91
CA ASN A 135 1.07 4.33 7.45
C ASN A 135 1.15 4.45 5.91
N GLY A 136 0.73 3.41 5.19
CA GLY A 136 0.64 3.41 3.75
C GLY A 136 -0.56 4.21 3.23
N ILE A 137 -0.73 4.20 1.90
CA ILE A 137 -1.82 4.93 1.24
C ILE A 137 -3.17 4.49 1.82
N ARG A 138 -3.98 5.46 2.28
CA ARG A 138 -5.31 5.23 2.89
C ARG A 138 -5.32 4.29 4.10
N ALA A 139 -4.18 4.12 4.79
CA ALA A 139 -4.09 3.24 5.96
C ALA A 139 -5.12 3.58 7.05
N GLY A 140 -5.37 4.86 7.32
CA GLY A 140 -6.40 5.30 8.26
C GLY A 140 -7.79 4.75 7.93
N LEU A 141 -8.17 4.76 6.65
CA LEU A 141 -9.45 4.20 6.19
C LEU A 141 -9.51 2.68 6.41
N PHE A 142 -8.44 1.95 6.06
CA PHE A 142 -8.39 0.51 6.26
C PHE A 142 -8.45 0.13 7.74
N ILE A 143 -7.69 0.84 8.59
CA ILE A 143 -7.75 0.63 10.05
C ILE A 143 -9.17 0.87 10.59
N PHE A 144 -9.84 1.93 10.11
CA PHE A 144 -11.21 2.23 10.50
C PHE A 144 -12.17 1.12 10.08
N LEU A 145 -12.11 0.65 8.83
CA LEU A 145 -12.95 -0.42 8.31
C LEU A 145 -12.70 -1.74 9.05
N PHE A 146 -11.45 -2.15 9.22
CA PHE A 146 -11.13 -3.35 10.00
C PHE A 146 -11.61 -3.27 11.45
N ARG A 147 -11.43 -2.10 12.09
CA ARG A 147 -11.95 -1.91 13.44
C ARG A 147 -13.47 -2.07 13.47
N GLN A 148 -14.19 -1.52 12.51
CA GLN A 148 -15.65 -1.63 12.44
C GLN A 148 -16.10 -3.07 12.24
N SER A 149 -15.44 -3.79 11.32
CA SER A 149 -15.68 -5.20 11.04
C SER A 149 -15.46 -6.06 12.29
N PHE A 150 -14.28 -5.98 12.91
CA PHE A 150 -14.00 -6.74 14.14
C PHE A 150 -14.89 -6.37 15.31
N ARG A 151 -15.34 -5.13 15.42
CA ARG A 151 -16.25 -4.70 16.48
C ARG A 151 -17.66 -5.26 16.30
N GLY A 152 -18.08 -5.51 15.05
CA GLY A 152 -19.37 -6.12 14.72
C GLY A 152 -19.47 -7.61 15.05
N LEU A 153 -18.35 -8.31 15.20
CA LEU A 153 -18.36 -9.74 15.54
C LEU A 153 -18.78 -9.98 16.99
N PRO A 154 -19.52 -11.06 17.29
CA PRO A 154 -19.86 -11.45 18.64
C PRO A 154 -18.61 -11.65 19.50
N LYS A 155 -18.67 -11.22 20.76
CA LYS A 155 -17.54 -11.35 21.69
C LYS A 155 -17.34 -12.80 22.14
N GLU A 156 -18.41 -13.56 22.12
CA GLU A 156 -18.45 -14.98 22.47
C GLU A 156 -17.49 -15.83 21.65
N LEU A 157 -17.22 -15.46 20.40
CA LEU A 157 -16.23 -16.13 19.53
C LEU A 157 -14.80 -16.00 20.09
N GLU A 158 -14.49 -14.83 20.63
CA GLU A 158 -13.19 -14.55 21.22
C GLU A 158 -13.05 -15.22 22.59
N ASP A 159 -14.11 -15.13 23.40
CA ASP A 159 -14.16 -15.75 24.73
C ASP A 159 -14.06 -17.29 24.62
N ALA A 160 -14.72 -17.92 23.64
CA ALA A 160 -14.60 -19.36 23.37
C ALA A 160 -13.17 -19.75 22.97
N ALA A 161 -12.54 -18.97 22.07
CA ALA A 161 -11.17 -19.24 21.67
C ALA A 161 -10.16 -19.14 22.84
N TYR A 162 -10.39 -18.22 23.77
CA TYR A 162 -9.56 -18.11 24.98
C TYR A 162 -9.79 -19.29 25.94
N LEU A 163 -11.02 -19.79 26.07
CA LEU A 163 -11.30 -21.00 26.84
C LEU A 163 -10.64 -22.24 26.27
N ASP A 164 -10.52 -22.31 24.93
CA ASP A 164 -9.77 -23.32 24.19
C ASP A 164 -8.24 -23.16 24.28
N GLY A 165 -7.75 -22.16 25.05
CA GLY A 165 -6.32 -21.94 25.27
C GLY A 165 -5.61 -21.18 24.11
N CYS A 166 -6.35 -20.54 23.21
CA CYS A 166 -5.74 -19.73 22.16
C CYS A 166 -5.12 -18.44 22.73
N SER A 167 -3.90 -18.12 22.29
CA SER A 167 -3.31 -16.81 22.55
C SER A 167 -4.04 -15.70 21.76
N PRO A 168 -3.94 -14.41 22.15
CA PRO A 168 -4.60 -13.31 21.44
C PRO A 168 -4.26 -13.25 19.96
N PHE A 169 -3.01 -13.53 19.59
CA PHE A 169 -2.59 -13.56 18.19
C PHE A 169 -3.18 -14.76 17.43
N ARG A 170 -3.23 -15.93 18.07
CA ARG A 170 -3.85 -17.12 17.49
C ARG A 170 -5.36 -16.91 17.30
N THR A 171 -6.04 -16.33 18.28
CA THR A 171 -7.46 -15.96 18.19
C THR A 171 -7.69 -14.99 17.03
N PHE A 172 -6.83 -13.98 16.86
CA PHE A 172 -6.90 -13.06 15.74
C PHE A 172 -6.83 -13.79 14.40
N VAL A 173 -5.80 -14.62 14.18
CA VAL A 173 -5.55 -15.27 12.88
C VAL A 173 -6.57 -16.38 12.58
N GLN A 174 -6.90 -17.23 13.56
CA GLN A 174 -7.69 -18.43 13.32
C GLN A 174 -9.19 -18.24 13.49
N VAL A 175 -9.61 -17.25 14.27
CA VAL A 175 -11.04 -17.04 14.58
C VAL A 175 -11.52 -15.70 14.01
N MET A 176 -10.86 -14.60 14.35
CA MET A 176 -11.39 -13.26 14.04
C MET A 176 -11.26 -12.89 12.56
N VAL A 177 -10.11 -13.17 11.94
CA VAL A 177 -9.89 -12.85 10.52
C VAL A 177 -10.82 -13.64 9.58
N PRO A 178 -10.98 -14.96 9.70
CA PRO A 178 -11.90 -15.71 8.85
C PRO A 178 -13.37 -15.27 9.01
N ASN A 179 -13.82 -14.99 10.23
CA ASN A 179 -15.19 -14.54 10.49
C ASN A 179 -15.44 -13.09 10.05
N ALA A 180 -14.43 -12.22 10.04
CA ALA A 180 -14.57 -10.85 9.55
C ALA A 180 -14.74 -10.77 8.02
N GLY A 181 -14.28 -11.78 7.27
CA GLY A 181 -14.48 -11.87 5.82
C GLY A 181 -15.87 -12.33 5.40
N ALA A 182 -16.69 -12.81 6.32
CA ALA A 182 -18.06 -13.26 6.07
C ALA A 182 -19.12 -12.16 6.28
N THR A 183 -18.72 -10.99 6.77
CA THR A 183 -19.57 -9.80 6.98
C THR A 183 -19.25 -8.72 5.96
#